data_f7d939662d102f07064136020ec0a870
#
_entry.id   f7d939662d102f07064136020ec0a870
#
_cell.length_a   1.000
_cell.length_b   1.000
_cell.length_c   1.000
_cell.angle_alpha   90.00
_cell.angle_beta   90.00
_cell.angle_gamma   90.00
#
_symmetry.space_group_name_H-M   'P 1'
#
loop_
_entity.id
_entity.type
_entity.pdbx_description
1 polymer ?
#
loop_
_entity_poly.entity_id
_entity_poly.type
_entity_poly.pdbx_seq_one_letter_code
_entity_poly.pdbx_strand_id
1 'polypeptide(L)'
;MVFISGFASLGVTILQGGILVILLEAIRRRDIAAAVNAVVSFAAVFLPLLVEVVAREATSATVSVGPELPLWIAVAGFLHSIGMLGPYDSIRWWDSLTHTVSAMLVAALVYAGLIVVARNTAAVGRSSGGVVVLTILIMVAVGVFWELIELVARDVGERYDVEPVLVHYGWRDTALDLVFDMVGTLLVVVLDLRLFVPLAAEYPNATRRLLTWSIAVILPGSLLMALIVHVGRKR
;
A
#
# COMPACT_ATOMS: atom_id res chain seq x y z
N MET A 1 25.83 7.62 4.33
CA MET A 1 24.73 7.65 3.36
C MET A 1 24.94 6.64 2.22
N VAL A 2 26.07 6.63 1.51
CA VAL A 2 26.31 5.71 0.36
C VAL A 2 26.19 4.22 0.72
N PHE A 3 26.64 3.79 1.90
CA PHE A 3 26.52 2.38 2.33
C PHE A 3 25.06 1.94 2.54
N ILE A 4 24.22 2.79 3.15
CA ILE A 4 22.81 2.45 3.43
C ILE A 4 22.02 2.33 2.12
N SER A 5 22.26 3.24 1.15
CA SER A 5 21.63 3.15 -0.17
C SER A 5 22.02 1.89 -0.94
N GLY A 6 23.27 1.44 -0.82
CA GLY A 6 23.74 0.19 -1.42
C GLY A 6 23.04 -1.05 -0.85
N PHE A 7 22.88 -1.11 0.47
CA PHE A 7 22.16 -2.22 1.12
C PHE A 7 20.67 -2.21 0.76
N ALA A 8 20.03 -1.04 0.68
CA ALA A 8 18.63 -0.93 0.29
C ALA A 8 18.42 -1.40 -1.16
N SER A 9 19.30 -0.98 -2.09
CA SER A 9 19.23 -1.42 -3.49
C SER A 9 19.47 -2.94 -3.64
N LEU A 10 20.40 -3.51 -2.88
CA LEU A 10 20.61 -4.96 -2.84
C LEU A 10 19.36 -5.68 -2.29
N GLY A 11 18.74 -5.15 -1.23
CA GLY A 11 17.51 -5.66 -0.67
C GLY A 11 16.37 -5.67 -1.70
N VAL A 12 16.18 -4.59 -2.46
CA VAL A 12 15.22 -4.53 -3.57
C VAL A 12 15.47 -5.66 -4.56
N THR A 13 16.72 -5.83 -5.02
CA THR A 13 17.06 -6.85 -6.02
C THR A 13 16.80 -8.28 -5.50
N ILE A 14 17.13 -8.55 -4.23
CA ILE A 14 16.88 -9.85 -3.62
C ILE A 14 15.38 -10.14 -3.53
N LEU A 15 14.59 -9.16 -3.09
CA LEU A 15 13.13 -9.31 -2.95
C LEU A 15 12.45 -9.44 -4.32
N GLN A 16 12.89 -8.68 -5.33
CA GLN A 16 12.43 -8.85 -6.71
C GLN A 16 12.71 -10.26 -7.23
N GLY A 17 13.93 -10.77 -7.00
CA GLY A 17 14.28 -12.16 -7.31
C GLY A 17 13.37 -13.15 -6.58
N GLY A 18 13.08 -12.92 -5.30
CA GLY A 18 12.15 -13.71 -4.52
C GLY A 18 10.73 -13.70 -5.09
N ILE A 19 10.19 -12.53 -5.47
CA ILE A 19 8.87 -12.43 -6.10
C ILE A 19 8.82 -13.18 -7.44
N LEU A 20 9.90 -13.12 -8.24
CA LEU A 20 9.99 -13.89 -9.49
C LEU A 20 10.00 -15.42 -9.23
N VAL A 21 10.69 -15.89 -8.21
CA VAL A 21 10.66 -17.31 -7.82
C VAL A 21 9.25 -17.72 -7.39
N ILE A 22 8.56 -16.87 -6.60
CA ILE A 22 7.16 -17.07 -6.21
C ILE A 22 6.26 -17.14 -7.44
N LEU A 23 6.42 -16.23 -8.41
CA LEU A 23 5.68 -16.25 -9.67
C LEU A 23 5.88 -17.55 -10.45
N LEU A 24 7.12 -18.02 -10.57
CA LEU A 24 7.42 -19.28 -11.25
C LEU A 24 6.76 -20.48 -10.53
N GLU A 25 6.79 -20.48 -9.20
CA GLU A 25 6.13 -21.51 -8.40
C GLU A 25 4.60 -21.46 -8.52
N ALA A 26 3.99 -20.27 -8.52
CA ALA A 26 2.56 -20.09 -8.76
C ALA A 26 2.15 -20.62 -10.14
N ILE A 27 2.92 -20.30 -11.19
CA ILE A 27 2.69 -20.84 -12.55
C ILE A 27 2.84 -22.36 -12.55
N ARG A 28 3.86 -22.91 -11.90
CA ARG A 28 4.06 -24.37 -11.79
C ARG A 28 2.88 -25.07 -11.12
N ARG A 29 2.33 -24.46 -10.07
CA ARG A 29 1.14 -24.95 -9.35
C ARG A 29 -0.18 -24.69 -10.12
N ARG A 30 -0.15 -23.91 -11.19
CA ARG A 30 -1.33 -23.40 -11.91
C ARG A 30 -2.26 -22.55 -11.04
N ASP A 31 -1.69 -21.90 -10.03
CA ASP A 31 -2.36 -21.00 -9.11
C ASP A 31 -2.40 -19.60 -9.74
N ILE A 32 -3.54 -19.26 -10.34
CA ILE A 32 -3.71 -18.00 -11.07
C ILE A 32 -3.75 -16.83 -10.10
N ALA A 33 -4.38 -16.99 -8.93
CA ALA A 33 -4.49 -15.93 -7.94
C ALA A 33 -3.11 -15.53 -7.40
N ALA A 34 -2.30 -16.51 -7.01
CA ALA A 34 -0.91 -16.26 -6.57
C ALA A 34 -0.05 -15.68 -7.72
N ALA A 35 -0.22 -16.15 -8.96
CA ALA A 35 0.52 -15.63 -10.10
C ALA A 35 0.19 -14.16 -10.39
N VAL A 36 -1.09 -13.78 -10.38
CA VAL A 36 -1.53 -12.39 -10.59
C VAL A 36 -1.00 -11.50 -9.46
N ASN A 37 -1.11 -11.95 -8.20
CA ASN A 37 -0.58 -11.21 -7.06
C ASN A 37 0.94 -10.97 -7.19
N ALA A 38 1.72 -11.99 -7.55
CA ALA A 38 3.15 -11.88 -7.77
C ALA A 38 3.50 -10.93 -8.93
N VAL A 39 2.77 -10.96 -10.04
CA VAL A 39 2.95 -10.03 -11.17
C VAL A 39 2.67 -8.59 -10.75
N VAL A 40 1.56 -8.34 -10.05
CA VAL A 40 1.20 -7.01 -9.56
C VAL A 40 2.24 -6.49 -8.56
N SER A 41 2.64 -7.32 -7.61
CA SER A 41 3.68 -7.00 -6.64
C SER A 41 5.02 -6.68 -7.32
N PHE A 42 5.43 -7.49 -8.29
CA PHE A 42 6.64 -7.26 -9.05
C PHE A 42 6.59 -5.94 -9.83
N ALA A 43 5.49 -5.67 -10.52
CA ALA A 43 5.28 -4.42 -11.25
C ALA A 43 5.28 -3.20 -10.32
N ALA A 44 4.67 -3.31 -9.13
CA ALA A 44 4.60 -2.22 -8.16
C ALA A 44 5.99 -1.76 -7.69
N VAL A 45 6.98 -2.66 -7.58
CA VAL A 45 8.35 -2.30 -7.21
C VAL A 45 9.01 -1.37 -8.23
N PHE A 46 8.58 -1.39 -9.49
CA PHE A 46 9.08 -0.51 -10.55
C PHE A 46 8.33 0.82 -10.65
N LEU A 47 7.22 1.01 -9.95
CA LEU A 47 6.48 2.28 -9.99
C LEU A 47 7.33 3.51 -9.66
N PRO A 48 8.21 3.50 -8.63
CA PRO A 48 9.08 4.65 -8.36
C PRO A 48 10.01 4.95 -9.54
N LEU A 49 10.62 3.94 -10.15
CA LEU A 49 11.46 4.10 -11.33
C LEU A 49 10.67 4.63 -12.52
N LEU A 50 9.46 4.12 -12.74
CA LEU A 50 8.57 4.61 -13.80
C LEU A 50 8.24 6.09 -13.61
N VAL A 51 7.96 6.51 -12.37
CA VAL A 51 7.72 7.92 -12.04
C VAL A 51 8.94 8.78 -12.35
N GLU A 52 10.16 8.33 -12.00
CA GLU A 52 11.40 9.03 -12.33
C GLU A 52 11.59 9.20 -13.85
N VAL A 53 11.38 8.13 -14.60
CA VAL A 53 11.52 8.15 -16.09
C VAL A 53 10.47 9.07 -16.71
N VAL A 54 9.20 8.92 -16.35
CA VAL A 54 8.11 9.74 -16.90
C VAL A 54 8.30 11.23 -16.54
N ALA A 55 8.70 11.54 -15.31
CA ALA A 55 8.97 12.91 -14.91
C ALA A 55 10.12 13.52 -15.71
N ARG A 56 11.18 12.77 -15.95
CA ARG A 56 12.34 13.20 -16.76
C ARG A 56 11.94 13.51 -18.19
N GLU A 57 11.18 12.62 -18.84
CA GLU A 57 10.76 12.80 -20.22
C GLU A 57 9.71 13.92 -20.39
N ALA A 58 8.76 14.02 -19.42
CA ALA A 58 7.68 14.99 -19.53
C ALA A 58 8.07 16.42 -19.14
N THR A 59 9.03 16.60 -18.22
CA THR A 59 9.32 17.91 -17.61
C THR A 59 10.78 18.31 -17.63
N SER A 60 11.66 17.46 -18.15
CA SER A 60 13.14 17.58 -18.05
C SER A 60 13.63 17.70 -16.59
N ALA A 61 12.78 17.39 -15.60
CA ALA A 61 13.15 17.40 -14.20
C ALA A 61 13.86 16.10 -13.81
N THR A 62 14.96 16.21 -13.09
CA THR A 62 15.62 15.06 -12.46
C THR A 62 14.88 14.73 -11.16
N VAL A 63 13.93 13.81 -11.23
CA VAL A 63 13.27 13.24 -10.04
C VAL A 63 14.09 12.04 -9.57
N SER A 64 14.39 11.96 -8.27
CA SER A 64 15.03 10.79 -7.66
C SER A 64 14.24 10.38 -6.42
N VAL A 65 13.72 9.16 -6.44
CA VAL A 65 12.86 8.64 -5.35
C VAL A 65 13.70 7.96 -4.26
N GLY A 66 14.95 7.62 -4.58
CA GLY A 66 15.81 6.85 -3.67
C GLY A 66 15.40 5.39 -3.57
N PRO A 67 16.23 4.54 -2.92
CA PRO A 67 15.99 3.11 -2.84
C PRO A 67 15.03 2.70 -1.70
N GLU A 68 14.70 3.59 -0.78
CA GLU A 68 13.91 3.29 0.41
C GLU A 68 12.46 2.95 0.05
N LEU A 69 11.83 3.73 -0.85
CA LEU A 69 10.46 3.49 -1.27
C LEU A 69 10.33 2.19 -2.08
N PRO A 70 11.16 1.91 -3.10
CA PRO A 70 11.18 0.61 -3.76
C PRO A 70 11.39 -0.56 -2.80
N LEU A 71 12.26 -0.41 -1.78
CA LEU A 71 12.50 -1.45 -0.79
C LEU A 71 11.23 -1.78 0.02
N TRP A 72 10.53 -0.75 0.53
CA TRP A 72 9.30 -0.97 1.29
C TRP A 72 8.19 -1.58 0.44
N ILE A 73 8.05 -1.15 -0.82
CA ILE A 73 7.12 -1.77 -1.77
C ILE A 73 7.49 -3.23 -2.02
N ALA A 74 8.79 -3.52 -2.19
CA ALA A 74 9.27 -4.89 -2.41
C ALA A 74 9.03 -5.79 -1.19
N VAL A 75 9.21 -5.28 0.04
CA VAL A 75 8.92 -6.02 1.27
C VAL A 75 7.42 -6.35 1.36
N ALA A 76 6.54 -5.35 1.20
CA ALA A 76 5.10 -5.56 1.23
C ALA A 76 4.66 -6.55 0.14
N GLY A 77 5.08 -6.32 -1.11
CA GLY A 77 4.74 -7.19 -2.24
C GLY A 77 5.28 -8.62 -2.09
N PHE A 78 6.48 -8.80 -1.54
CA PHE A 78 7.03 -10.12 -1.27
C PHE A 78 6.21 -10.87 -0.20
N LEU A 79 5.84 -10.19 0.90
CA LEU A 79 5.04 -10.80 1.96
C LEU A 79 3.65 -11.22 1.46
N HIS A 80 2.99 -10.38 0.67
CA HIS A 80 1.73 -10.73 0.04
C HIS A 80 1.89 -11.89 -0.95
N SER A 81 2.89 -11.83 -1.83
CA SER A 81 3.08 -12.86 -2.85
C SER A 81 3.38 -14.23 -2.25
N ILE A 82 4.26 -14.30 -1.24
CA ILE A 82 4.53 -15.59 -0.58
C ILE A 82 3.34 -16.04 0.26
N GLY A 83 2.57 -15.11 0.83
CA GLY A 83 1.33 -15.37 1.56
C GLY A 83 0.34 -16.22 0.74
N MET A 84 0.16 -15.87 -0.53
CA MET A 84 -0.72 -16.58 -1.46
C MET A 84 -0.29 -18.03 -1.76
N LEU A 85 0.97 -18.40 -1.55
CA LEU A 85 1.44 -19.78 -1.75
C LEU A 85 1.16 -20.73 -0.58
N GLY A 86 0.45 -20.25 0.47
CA GLY A 86 -0.01 -21.06 1.58
C GLY A 86 0.10 -20.44 2.98
N PRO A 87 1.00 -19.46 3.27
CA PRO A 87 1.07 -18.83 4.58
C PRO A 87 -0.24 -18.19 5.05
N TYR A 88 -1.05 -17.61 4.17
CA TYR A 88 -2.37 -17.07 4.54
C TYR A 88 -3.28 -18.15 5.16
N ASP A 89 -3.25 -19.39 4.65
CA ASP A 89 -4.08 -20.49 5.15
C ASP A 89 -3.48 -21.22 6.36
N SER A 90 -2.13 -21.23 6.45
CA SER A 90 -1.41 -22.08 7.41
C SER A 90 -0.85 -21.32 8.61
N ILE A 91 -0.62 -20.01 8.52
CA ILE A 91 0.00 -19.19 9.56
C ILE A 91 -0.99 -18.11 10.01
N ARG A 92 -1.64 -18.33 11.14
CA ARG A 92 -2.72 -17.49 11.68
C ARG A 92 -2.42 -15.98 11.79
N TRP A 93 -1.16 -15.60 11.96
CA TRP A 93 -0.75 -14.19 12.11
C TRP A 93 -0.17 -13.60 10.83
N TRP A 94 -0.10 -14.37 9.73
CA TRP A 94 0.53 -13.91 8.49
C TRP A 94 -0.20 -12.71 7.90
N ASP A 95 -1.50 -12.79 7.83
CA ASP A 95 -2.35 -11.73 7.34
C ASP A 95 -2.22 -10.45 8.17
N SER A 96 -2.30 -10.56 9.48
CA SER A 96 -2.03 -9.45 10.41
C SER A 96 -0.65 -8.79 10.19
N LEU A 97 0.38 -9.58 9.87
CA LEU A 97 1.70 -9.06 9.54
C LEU A 97 1.69 -8.28 8.22
N THR A 98 1.07 -8.83 7.18
CA THR A 98 1.00 -8.18 5.86
C THR A 98 0.22 -6.88 5.93
N HIS A 99 -0.91 -6.83 6.63
CA HIS A 99 -1.66 -5.61 6.90
C HIS A 99 -0.81 -4.59 7.65
N THR A 100 -0.17 -4.98 8.77
CA THR A 100 0.69 -4.07 9.53
C THR A 100 1.80 -3.46 8.67
N VAL A 101 2.53 -4.27 7.89
CA VAL A 101 3.66 -3.80 7.09
C VAL A 101 3.18 -2.90 5.94
N SER A 102 2.10 -3.26 5.26
CA SER A 102 1.52 -2.47 4.19
C SER A 102 0.96 -1.15 4.70
N ALA A 103 0.26 -1.18 5.83
CA ALA A 103 -0.24 0.02 6.48
C ALA A 103 0.90 0.94 6.96
N MET A 104 2.02 0.40 7.47
CA MET A 104 3.20 1.21 7.82
C MET A 104 3.75 1.94 6.59
N LEU A 105 3.84 1.30 5.43
CA LEU A 105 4.29 1.94 4.19
C LEU A 105 3.38 3.10 3.81
N VAL A 106 2.06 2.84 3.72
CA VAL A 106 1.09 3.86 3.30
C VAL A 106 1.00 4.99 4.33
N ALA A 107 0.98 4.66 5.63
CA ALA A 107 0.96 5.64 6.71
C ALA A 107 2.23 6.53 6.71
N ALA A 108 3.41 5.97 6.44
CA ALA A 108 4.65 6.73 6.35
C ALA A 108 4.64 7.73 5.18
N LEU A 109 4.04 7.35 4.04
CA LEU A 109 3.85 8.25 2.89
C LEU A 109 2.83 9.35 3.19
N VAL A 110 1.68 9.01 3.76
CA VAL A 110 0.63 9.96 4.16
C VAL A 110 1.16 10.93 5.22
N TYR A 111 1.83 10.41 6.25
CA TYR A 111 2.41 11.20 7.33
C TYR A 111 3.47 12.18 6.82
N ALA A 112 4.38 11.71 5.96
CA ALA A 112 5.38 12.56 5.32
C ALA A 112 4.73 13.67 4.49
N GLY A 113 3.73 13.33 3.68
CA GLY A 113 3.01 14.29 2.87
C GLY A 113 2.28 15.35 3.71
N LEU A 114 1.60 14.94 4.77
CA LEU A 114 0.91 15.86 5.69
C LEU A 114 1.88 16.79 6.43
N ILE A 115 3.05 16.29 6.88
CA ILE A 115 4.11 17.12 7.46
C ILE A 115 4.54 18.22 6.50
N VAL A 116 4.77 17.87 5.22
CA VAL A 116 5.21 18.82 4.19
C VAL A 116 4.11 19.83 3.86
N VAL A 117 2.87 19.38 3.71
CA VAL A 117 1.73 20.26 3.47
C VAL A 117 1.50 21.22 4.65
N ALA A 118 1.58 20.72 5.90
CA ALA A 118 1.42 21.55 7.10
C ALA A 118 2.50 22.64 7.22
N ARG A 119 3.74 22.36 6.80
CA ARG A 119 4.83 23.35 6.78
C ARG A 119 4.60 24.45 5.77
N ASN A 120 3.95 24.14 4.65
CA ASN A 120 3.79 25.03 3.50
C ASN A 120 2.42 25.73 3.43
N THR A 121 1.46 25.35 4.28
CA THR A 121 0.11 25.92 4.29
C THR A 121 -0.38 26.16 5.72
N ALA A 122 -1.17 27.21 5.94
CA ALA A 122 -1.83 27.44 7.23
C ALA A 122 -3.06 26.51 7.45
N ALA A 123 -3.49 25.79 6.41
CA ALA A 123 -4.73 25.00 6.39
C ALA A 123 -4.67 23.72 7.22
N VAL A 124 -3.50 23.12 7.35
CA VAL A 124 -3.27 21.99 8.27
C VAL A 124 -2.62 22.60 9.50
N GLY A 125 -3.31 22.61 10.63
CA GLY A 125 -2.80 23.24 11.85
C GLY A 125 -1.34 22.83 12.10
N ARG A 126 -0.47 23.81 12.30
CA ARG A 126 0.97 23.62 12.57
C ARG A 126 1.28 22.78 13.81
N SER A 127 0.25 22.29 14.51
CA SER A 127 0.41 21.39 15.64
C SER A 127 0.74 19.98 15.16
N SER A 128 1.76 19.36 15.72
CA SER A 128 2.09 17.95 15.51
C SER A 128 0.87 17.03 15.71
N GLY A 129 -0.03 17.39 16.65
CA GLY A 129 -1.27 16.66 16.90
C GLY A 129 -2.23 16.65 15.73
N GLY A 130 -2.38 17.75 14.98
CA GLY A 130 -3.26 17.81 13.81
C GLY A 130 -2.80 16.89 12.67
N VAL A 131 -1.50 16.82 12.42
CA VAL A 131 -0.91 15.91 11.44
C VAL A 131 -1.13 14.44 11.84
N VAL A 132 -0.93 14.10 13.10
CA VAL A 132 -1.15 12.74 13.61
C VAL A 132 -2.62 12.33 13.47
N VAL A 133 -3.56 13.16 13.89
CA VAL A 133 -4.99 12.89 13.77
C VAL A 133 -5.41 12.72 12.32
N LEU A 134 -4.97 13.59 11.41
CA LEU A 134 -5.27 13.48 9.99
C LEU A 134 -4.66 12.20 9.38
N THR A 135 -3.44 11.83 9.77
CA THR A 135 -2.84 10.56 9.32
C THR A 135 -3.73 9.39 9.71
N ILE A 136 -4.15 9.31 10.99
CA ILE A 136 -5.02 8.24 11.47
C ILE A 136 -6.34 8.22 10.72
N LEU A 137 -7.01 9.36 10.54
CA LEU A 137 -8.29 9.44 9.84
C LEU A 137 -8.18 9.00 8.37
N ILE A 138 -7.12 9.43 7.66
CA ILE A 138 -6.87 9.01 6.29
C ILE A 138 -6.60 7.51 6.24
N MET A 139 -5.80 6.97 7.17
CA MET A 139 -5.51 5.53 7.19
C MET A 139 -6.71 4.66 7.51
N VAL A 140 -7.64 5.12 8.37
CA VAL A 140 -8.94 4.45 8.55
C VAL A 140 -9.71 4.40 7.22
N ALA A 141 -9.74 5.52 6.48
CA ALA A 141 -10.42 5.54 5.18
C ALA A 141 -9.74 4.63 4.15
N VAL A 142 -8.40 4.57 4.15
CA VAL A 142 -7.62 3.65 3.29
C VAL A 142 -7.92 2.20 3.62
N GLY A 143 -7.90 1.81 4.91
CA GLY A 143 -8.22 0.44 5.34
C GLY A 143 -9.64 0.04 4.94
N VAL A 144 -10.64 0.88 5.23
CA VAL A 144 -12.02 0.62 4.80
C VAL A 144 -12.14 0.49 3.27
N PHE A 145 -11.43 1.32 2.53
CA PHE A 145 -11.40 1.25 1.06
C PHE A 145 -10.82 -0.09 0.59
N TRP A 146 -9.74 -0.56 1.22
CA TRP A 146 -9.13 -1.84 0.91
C TRP A 146 -10.07 -3.02 1.17
N GLU A 147 -10.68 -3.09 2.35
CA GLU A 147 -11.67 -4.10 2.70
C GLU A 147 -12.86 -4.15 1.71
N LEU A 148 -13.30 -3.00 1.22
CA LEU A 148 -14.34 -2.94 0.20
C LEU A 148 -13.86 -3.48 -1.16
N ILE A 149 -12.58 -3.28 -1.51
CA ILE A 149 -11.97 -3.89 -2.71
C ILE A 149 -11.98 -5.41 -2.58
N GLU A 150 -11.59 -5.95 -1.43
CA GLU A 150 -11.60 -7.41 -1.18
C GLU A 150 -13.01 -7.99 -1.25
N LEU A 151 -13.99 -7.33 -0.65
CA LEU A 151 -15.39 -7.73 -0.75
C LEU A 151 -15.89 -7.76 -2.19
N VAL A 152 -15.58 -6.74 -2.98
CA VAL A 152 -15.96 -6.67 -4.40
C VAL A 152 -15.22 -7.74 -5.20
N ALA A 153 -13.93 -7.96 -4.94
CA ALA A 153 -13.14 -9.00 -5.61
C ALA A 153 -13.71 -10.40 -5.34
N ARG A 154 -14.11 -10.67 -4.10
CA ARG A 154 -14.78 -11.91 -3.73
C ARG A 154 -16.12 -12.07 -4.46
N ASP A 155 -17.00 -11.05 -4.40
CA ASP A 155 -18.33 -11.10 -5.03
C ASP A 155 -18.21 -11.32 -6.56
N VAL A 156 -17.17 -10.75 -7.19
CA VAL A 156 -16.86 -11.00 -8.61
C VAL A 156 -16.37 -12.43 -8.83
N GLY A 157 -15.46 -12.93 -7.98
CA GLY A 157 -14.95 -14.30 -8.04
C GLY A 157 -16.10 -15.33 -7.96
N GLU A 158 -16.96 -15.18 -6.95
CA GLU A 158 -18.13 -16.04 -6.75
C GLU A 158 -19.10 -16.00 -7.95
N ARG A 159 -19.32 -14.82 -8.53
CA ARG A 159 -20.24 -14.64 -9.65
C ARG A 159 -19.77 -15.26 -10.95
N TYR A 160 -18.47 -15.28 -11.18
CA TYR A 160 -17.87 -15.78 -12.44
C TYR A 160 -17.19 -17.13 -12.28
N ASP A 161 -17.31 -17.78 -11.12
CA ASP A 161 -16.64 -19.04 -10.78
C ASP A 161 -15.14 -19.00 -11.03
N VAL A 162 -14.51 -17.89 -10.60
CA VAL A 162 -13.08 -17.65 -10.69
C VAL A 162 -12.51 -17.49 -9.29
N GLU A 163 -11.38 -18.12 -9.04
CA GLU A 163 -10.67 -17.96 -7.77
C GLU A 163 -10.30 -16.49 -7.53
N PRO A 164 -10.75 -15.88 -6.40
CA PRO A 164 -10.51 -14.46 -6.15
C PRO A 164 -9.02 -14.19 -5.91
N VAL A 165 -8.49 -13.15 -6.53
CA VAL A 165 -7.10 -12.71 -6.39
C VAL A 165 -6.83 -12.11 -4.99
N LEU A 166 -7.88 -11.62 -4.34
CA LEU A 166 -7.88 -11.11 -2.96
C LEU A 166 -8.80 -12.00 -2.12
N VAL A 167 -8.30 -12.46 -0.99
CA VAL A 167 -9.00 -13.41 -0.13
C VAL A 167 -9.63 -12.64 1.02
N HIS A 168 -10.94 -12.86 1.24
CA HIS A 168 -11.70 -12.27 2.33
C HIS A 168 -12.34 -13.38 3.18
N TYR A 169 -11.91 -13.53 4.42
CA TYR A 169 -12.37 -14.59 5.34
C TYR A 169 -13.59 -14.21 6.19
N GLY A 170 -14.16 -13.04 5.98
CA GLY A 170 -15.41 -12.60 6.63
C GLY A 170 -15.23 -11.42 7.59
N TRP A 171 -16.34 -10.95 8.20
CA TRP A 171 -16.36 -9.70 8.98
C TRP A 171 -15.36 -9.63 10.16
N ARG A 172 -15.03 -10.79 10.75
CA ARG A 172 -14.03 -10.85 11.84
C ARG A 172 -12.62 -10.61 11.34
N ASP A 173 -12.35 -11.08 10.15
CA ASP A 173 -11.12 -10.85 9.40
C ASP A 173 -10.98 -9.37 9.09
N THR A 174 -11.94 -8.79 8.37
CA THR A 174 -12.02 -7.34 8.13
C THR A 174 -11.78 -6.51 9.40
N ALA A 175 -12.38 -6.90 10.54
CA ALA A 175 -12.18 -6.16 11.78
C ALA A 175 -10.74 -6.27 12.32
N LEU A 176 -10.11 -7.45 12.19
CA LEU A 176 -8.71 -7.65 12.58
C LEU A 176 -7.78 -6.90 11.64
N ASP A 177 -8.04 -6.91 10.34
CA ASP A 177 -7.23 -6.23 9.34
C ASP A 177 -7.21 -4.73 9.57
N LEU A 178 -8.38 -4.12 9.83
CA LEU A 178 -8.46 -2.72 10.25
C LEU A 178 -7.74 -2.44 11.57
N VAL A 179 -7.74 -3.38 12.52
CA VAL A 179 -6.95 -3.24 13.76
C VAL A 179 -5.45 -3.25 13.46
N PHE A 180 -4.98 -4.18 12.61
CA PHE A 180 -3.57 -4.29 12.28
C PHE A 180 -3.10 -3.17 11.34
N ASP A 181 -3.96 -2.64 10.48
CA ASP A 181 -3.72 -1.39 9.76
C ASP A 181 -3.52 -0.21 10.73
N MET A 182 -4.33 -0.15 11.77
CA MET A 182 -4.15 0.86 12.82
C MET A 182 -2.88 0.64 13.64
N VAL A 183 -2.49 -0.60 13.94
CA VAL A 183 -1.19 -0.91 14.57
C VAL A 183 -0.04 -0.38 13.72
N GLY A 184 -0.03 -0.68 12.42
CA GLY A 184 0.98 -0.16 11.49
C GLY A 184 1.01 1.38 11.45
N THR A 185 -0.17 2.01 11.39
CA THR A 185 -0.30 3.47 11.43
C THR A 185 0.23 4.07 12.71
N LEU A 186 -0.14 3.50 13.87
CA LEU A 186 0.31 3.97 15.17
C LEU A 186 1.82 3.82 15.36
N LEU A 187 2.42 2.74 14.86
CA LEU A 187 3.87 2.59 14.87
C LEU A 187 4.56 3.74 14.13
N VAL A 188 4.04 4.16 12.98
CA VAL A 188 4.59 5.29 12.22
C VAL A 188 4.49 6.60 12.98
N VAL A 189 3.31 6.94 13.51
CA VAL A 189 3.08 8.27 14.10
C VAL A 189 3.65 8.38 15.53
N VAL A 190 3.62 7.30 16.33
CA VAL A 190 4.14 7.29 17.70
C VAL A 190 5.67 7.28 17.71
N LEU A 191 6.29 6.50 16.79
CA LEU A 191 7.75 6.48 16.63
C LEU A 191 8.27 7.64 15.78
N ASP A 192 7.40 8.52 15.28
CA ASP A 192 7.71 9.66 14.41
C ASP A 192 8.58 9.27 13.22
N LEU A 193 8.18 8.19 12.52
CA LEU A 193 8.94 7.63 11.39
C LEU A 193 8.83 8.55 10.16
N ARG A 194 9.83 9.39 9.96
CA ARG A 194 9.89 10.41 8.89
C ARG A 194 10.62 9.91 7.64
N LEU A 195 10.49 8.63 7.31
CA LEU A 195 11.25 7.97 6.24
C LEU A 195 11.14 8.69 4.89
N PHE A 196 9.94 9.14 4.52
CA PHE A 196 9.66 9.74 3.21
C PHE A 196 9.51 11.27 3.25
N VAL A 197 9.77 11.92 4.42
CA VAL A 197 9.71 13.40 4.51
C VAL A 197 10.72 14.08 3.58
N PRO A 198 11.97 13.61 3.41
CA PRO A 198 12.90 14.21 2.46
C PRO A 198 12.35 14.17 1.02
N LEU A 199 11.85 13.02 0.57
CA LEU A 199 11.24 12.86 -0.74
C LEU A 199 10.02 13.78 -0.93
N ALA A 200 9.09 13.78 0.02
CA ALA A 200 7.89 14.62 -0.03
C ALA A 200 8.24 16.12 -0.05
N ALA A 201 9.28 16.53 0.68
CA ALA A 201 9.74 17.93 0.76
C ALA A 201 10.46 18.39 -0.52
N GLU A 202 11.07 17.48 -1.27
CA GLU A 202 11.69 17.78 -2.55
C GLU A 202 10.62 18.12 -3.61
N TYR A 203 9.42 17.49 -3.51
CA TYR A 203 8.34 17.68 -4.48
C TYR A 203 7.02 18.15 -3.81
N PRO A 204 6.96 19.30 -3.13
CA PRO A 204 5.84 19.68 -2.26
C PRO A 204 4.50 19.85 -3.01
N ASN A 205 4.54 20.36 -4.24
CA ASN A 205 3.32 20.52 -5.06
C ASN A 205 2.79 19.19 -5.56
N ALA A 206 3.66 18.26 -5.97
CA ALA A 206 3.26 16.91 -6.36
C ALA A 206 2.70 16.16 -5.15
N THR A 207 3.36 16.22 -4.00
CA THR A 207 2.92 15.64 -2.73
C THR A 207 1.51 16.12 -2.35
N ARG A 208 1.25 17.43 -2.39
CA ARG A 208 -0.07 17.99 -2.11
C ARG A 208 -1.12 17.48 -3.09
N ARG A 209 -0.81 17.45 -4.38
CA ARG A 209 -1.74 16.94 -5.41
C ARG A 209 -2.04 15.48 -5.20
N LEU A 210 -1.03 14.64 -4.97
CA LEU A 210 -1.21 13.20 -4.71
C LEU A 210 -2.09 12.96 -3.48
N LEU A 211 -1.84 13.62 -2.36
CA LEU A 211 -2.70 13.52 -1.17
C LEU A 211 -4.14 13.93 -1.47
N THR A 212 -4.35 15.05 -2.16
CA THR A 212 -5.69 15.54 -2.50
C THR A 212 -6.42 14.56 -3.42
N TRP A 213 -5.76 14.06 -4.47
CA TRP A 213 -6.34 13.08 -5.38
C TRP A 213 -6.60 11.73 -4.72
N SER A 214 -5.70 11.26 -3.85
CA SER A 214 -5.92 10.02 -3.10
C SER A 214 -7.20 10.11 -2.26
N ILE A 215 -7.38 11.19 -1.50
CA ILE A 215 -8.60 11.41 -0.71
C ILE A 215 -9.84 11.51 -1.60
N ALA A 216 -9.74 12.25 -2.72
CA ALA A 216 -10.83 12.43 -3.67
C ALA A 216 -11.24 11.13 -4.38
N VAL A 217 -10.38 10.14 -4.46
CA VAL A 217 -10.67 8.81 -5.02
C VAL A 217 -11.18 7.86 -3.93
N ILE A 218 -10.50 7.81 -2.79
CA ILE A 218 -10.79 6.87 -1.70
C ILE A 218 -12.20 7.09 -1.14
N LEU A 219 -12.58 8.31 -0.80
CA LEU A 219 -13.88 8.56 -0.16
C LEU A 219 -15.07 8.25 -1.08
N PRO A 220 -15.16 8.79 -2.32
CA PRO A 220 -16.25 8.42 -3.22
C PRO A 220 -16.19 6.97 -3.68
N GLY A 221 -15.00 6.42 -3.86
CA GLY A 221 -14.78 5.01 -4.22
C GLY A 221 -15.31 4.07 -3.15
N SER A 222 -15.03 4.35 -1.88
CA SER A 222 -15.58 3.57 -0.76
C SER A 222 -17.10 3.62 -0.74
N LEU A 223 -17.69 4.81 -0.92
CA LEU A 223 -19.13 4.95 -0.95
C LEU A 223 -19.77 4.17 -2.11
N LEU A 224 -19.19 4.27 -3.31
CA LEU A 224 -19.66 3.54 -4.48
C LEU A 224 -19.58 2.02 -4.28
N MET A 225 -18.46 1.50 -3.79
CA MET A 225 -18.28 0.07 -3.54
C MET A 225 -19.23 -0.42 -2.44
N ALA A 226 -19.41 0.33 -1.35
CA ALA A 226 -20.38 -0.01 -0.31
C ALA A 226 -21.82 -0.07 -0.85
N LEU A 227 -22.19 0.82 -1.77
CA LEU A 227 -23.48 0.78 -2.45
C LEU A 227 -23.61 -0.45 -3.36
N ILE A 228 -22.57 -0.80 -4.12
CA ILE A 228 -22.57 -1.99 -5.00
C ILE A 228 -22.77 -3.26 -4.15
N VAL A 229 -22.01 -3.43 -3.08
CA VAL A 229 -22.12 -4.59 -2.17
C VAL A 229 -23.51 -4.64 -1.53
N HIS A 230 -24.05 -3.49 -1.09
CA HIS A 230 -25.39 -3.43 -0.47
C HIS A 230 -26.50 -3.82 -1.44
N VAL A 231 -26.44 -3.36 -2.69
CA VAL A 231 -27.45 -3.69 -3.73
C VAL A 231 -27.31 -5.14 -4.19
N GLY A 232 -26.08 -5.64 -4.32
CA GLY A 232 -25.79 -7.03 -4.72
C GLY A 232 -26.36 -8.05 -3.74
N ARG A 233 -26.30 -7.78 -2.43
CA ARG A 233 -26.84 -8.65 -1.38
C ARG A 233 -28.38 -8.72 -1.29
N LYS A 234 -29.08 -7.82 -1.98
CA LYS A 234 -30.55 -7.79 -2.01
C LYS A 234 -31.14 -8.53 -3.21
N ARG A 235 -30.33 -9.04 -4.10
CA ARG A 235 -30.75 -9.83 -5.26
C ARG A 235 -30.41 -11.29 -5.09
#